data_1e3cb89a75cfeb4203fcbb3b25d1f691
#
_entry.id   1e3cb89a75cfeb4203fcbb3b25d1f691
#
_cell.length_a   1.000
_cell.length_b   1.000
_cell.length_c   1.000
_cell.angle_alpha   90.00
_cell.angle_beta   90.00
_cell.angle_gamma   90.00
#
_symmetry.space_group_name_H-M   'P 1'
#
loop_
_entity.id
_entity.type
_entity.pdbx_description
1 polymer ?
#
loop_
_entity_poly.entity_id
_entity_poly.type
_entity_poly.pdbx_seq_one_letter_code
_entity_poly.pdbx_strand_id
1 'polypeptide(L)'
;MQINAIGTYSASQPLESMSITRREPGPQDVQIAIAYCGVCHSDLHQARAEWAGTLYPCVPGHEIVGRVTAVGDAVSGYAVGDLVGVGCMVDSCKQCEECAEGLENYCDHMVLTYNGPTQDAPGHTLGGYSQQIVVNERY
;
A
#
# COMPACT_ATOMS: atom_id res chain seq x y z
N MET A 1 12.10 -5.86 6.12
CA MET A 1 12.65 -4.51 6.41
C MET A 1 11.79 -3.82 7.45
N GLN A 2 12.38 -3.32 8.56
CA GLN A 2 11.66 -2.58 9.62
C GLN A 2 11.67 -1.09 9.29
N ILE A 3 10.49 -0.44 9.36
CA ILE A 3 10.33 0.99 9.07
C ILE A 3 9.36 1.66 10.06
N ASN A 4 9.46 2.98 10.20
CA ASN A 4 8.52 3.76 11.01
C ASN A 4 7.24 4.04 10.22
N ALA A 5 6.12 4.08 10.94
CA ALA A 5 4.80 4.37 10.42
C ALA A 5 3.97 5.15 11.47
N ILE A 6 2.83 5.67 11.02
CA ILE A 6 1.79 6.24 11.86
C ILE A 6 0.54 5.38 11.67
N GLY A 7 0.04 4.81 12.73
CA GLY A 7 -1.11 3.90 12.69
C GLY A 7 -1.74 3.68 14.05
N THR A 8 -2.68 2.77 14.13
CA THR A 8 -3.38 2.43 15.38
C THR A 8 -3.55 0.92 15.53
N TYR A 9 -3.64 0.47 16.78
CA TYR A 9 -3.88 -0.94 17.13
C TYR A 9 -5.36 -1.23 17.42
N SER A 10 -6.23 -0.21 17.48
CA SER A 10 -7.67 -0.39 17.69
C SER A 10 -8.47 0.85 17.30
N ALA A 11 -9.78 0.68 17.09
CA ALA A 11 -10.70 1.78 16.75
C ALA A 11 -10.77 2.91 17.77
N SER A 12 -10.46 2.61 19.04
CA SER A 12 -10.57 3.56 20.15
C SER A 12 -9.25 4.29 20.48
N GLN A 13 -8.16 3.90 19.82
CA GLN A 13 -6.84 4.54 20.02
C GLN A 13 -6.57 5.58 18.93
N PRO A 14 -5.82 6.65 19.25
CA PRO A 14 -5.37 7.59 18.24
C PRO A 14 -4.35 6.94 17.29
N LEU A 15 -4.11 7.59 16.15
CA LEU A 15 -2.97 7.29 15.32
C LEU A 15 -1.69 7.74 16.04
N GLU A 16 -0.71 6.84 16.17
CA GLU A 16 0.56 7.09 16.85
C GLU A 16 1.74 6.44 16.11
N SER A 17 2.94 6.83 16.48
CA SER A 17 4.16 6.25 15.90
C SER A 17 4.27 4.77 16.25
N MET A 18 4.54 3.95 15.23
CA MET A 18 4.76 2.52 15.36
C MET A 18 5.85 2.04 14.41
N SER A 19 6.35 0.84 14.63
CA SER A 19 7.24 0.14 13.71
C SER A 19 6.47 -0.96 13.00
N ILE A 20 6.62 -1.03 11.67
CA ILE A 20 6.02 -2.07 10.85
C ILE A 20 7.09 -2.80 10.04
N THR A 21 6.76 -4.00 9.58
CA THR A 21 7.61 -4.77 8.66
C THR A 21 7.08 -4.60 7.24
N ARG A 22 7.94 -4.18 6.31
CA ARG A 22 7.69 -4.27 4.87
C ARG A 22 8.43 -5.49 4.30
N ARG A 23 7.81 -6.14 3.31
CA ARG A 23 8.47 -7.18 2.52
C ARG A 23 9.64 -6.61 1.73
N GLU A 24 10.53 -7.47 1.29
CA GLU A 24 11.55 -7.11 0.30
C GLU A 24 10.93 -7.05 -1.10
N PRO A 25 11.45 -6.21 -2.01
CA PRO A 25 10.98 -6.17 -3.39
C PRO A 25 11.18 -7.52 -4.10
N GLY A 26 10.12 -8.02 -4.73
CA GLY A 26 10.20 -9.12 -5.67
C GLY A 26 10.61 -8.66 -7.09
N PRO A 27 10.70 -9.58 -8.07
CA PRO A 27 11.20 -9.26 -9.41
C PRO A 27 10.44 -8.14 -10.14
N GLN A 28 9.13 -8.00 -9.91
CA GLN A 28 8.27 -7.01 -10.56
C GLN A 28 7.89 -5.84 -9.64
N ASP A 29 8.59 -5.67 -8.53
CA ASP A 29 8.25 -4.67 -7.54
C ASP A 29 9.12 -3.43 -7.63
N VAL A 30 8.51 -2.33 -7.21
CA VAL A 30 9.15 -1.03 -7.02
C VAL A 30 9.11 -0.69 -5.54
N GLN A 31 10.26 -0.40 -4.96
CA GLN A 31 10.36 0.14 -3.60
C GLN A 31 10.41 1.66 -3.66
N ILE A 32 9.56 2.31 -2.87
CA ILE A 32 9.36 3.75 -2.90
C ILE A 32 9.62 4.32 -1.50
N ALA A 33 10.54 5.29 -1.40
CA ALA A 33 10.65 6.15 -0.22
C ALA A 33 9.55 7.21 -0.31
N ILE A 34 8.64 7.21 0.65
CA ILE A 34 7.48 8.11 0.67
C ILE A 34 7.92 9.50 1.11
N ALA A 35 7.67 10.49 0.25
CA ALA A 35 7.94 11.89 0.56
C ALA A 35 6.70 12.59 1.16
N TYR A 36 5.51 12.26 0.63
CA TYR A 36 4.23 12.80 1.08
C TYR A 36 3.14 11.73 0.95
N CYS A 37 2.19 11.78 1.87
CA CYS A 37 0.95 11.05 1.76
C CYS A 37 -0.20 11.98 2.13
N GLY A 38 -1.15 12.17 1.20
CA GLY A 38 -2.36 12.95 1.42
C GLY A 38 -3.26 12.32 2.48
N VAL A 39 -4.11 13.13 3.09
CA VAL A 39 -5.10 12.70 4.09
C VAL A 39 -6.47 12.66 3.44
N CYS A 40 -7.03 11.47 3.35
CA CYS A 40 -8.38 11.22 2.87
C CYS A 40 -9.33 10.94 4.05
N HIS A 41 -10.60 11.25 3.88
CA HIS A 41 -11.61 10.95 4.89
C HIS A 41 -11.74 9.43 5.15
N SER A 42 -11.49 8.62 4.14
CA SER A 42 -11.46 7.15 4.26
C SER A 42 -10.41 6.63 5.25
N ASP A 43 -9.31 7.34 5.44
CA ASP A 43 -8.28 6.99 6.42
C ASP A 43 -8.86 7.01 7.85
N LEU A 44 -9.70 8.00 8.14
CA LEU A 44 -10.37 8.12 9.44
C LEU A 44 -11.43 7.03 9.63
N HIS A 45 -12.27 6.80 8.62
CA HIS A 45 -13.29 5.75 8.66
C HIS A 45 -12.66 4.38 8.88
N GLN A 46 -11.54 4.09 8.19
CA GLN A 46 -10.84 2.84 8.34
C GLN A 46 -10.21 2.71 9.73
N ALA A 47 -9.45 3.71 10.17
CA ALA A 47 -8.77 3.68 11.48
C ALA A 47 -9.75 3.53 12.64
N ARG A 48 -10.96 4.11 12.53
CA ARG A 48 -12.02 4.08 13.55
C ARG A 48 -12.97 2.88 13.43
N ALA A 49 -12.75 1.98 12.47
CA ALA A 49 -13.64 0.87 12.16
C ALA A 49 -15.10 1.30 11.91
N GLU A 50 -15.30 2.47 11.33
CA GLU A 50 -16.63 2.97 10.95
C GLU A 50 -17.16 2.23 9.71
N TRP A 51 -16.28 1.57 8.98
CA TRP A 51 -16.61 0.58 7.95
C TRP A 51 -16.35 -0.83 8.47
N ALA A 52 -17.15 -1.79 8.03
CA ALA A 52 -16.95 -3.19 8.41
C ALA A 52 -15.60 -3.72 7.93
N GLY A 53 -14.99 -4.60 8.73
CA GLY A 53 -13.83 -5.39 8.34
C GLY A 53 -12.47 -4.71 8.51
N THR A 54 -12.34 -3.67 9.34
CA THR A 54 -11.02 -3.12 9.68
C THR A 54 -10.14 -4.14 10.39
N LEU A 55 -8.93 -4.32 9.88
CA LEU A 55 -7.88 -5.17 10.46
C LEU A 55 -6.83 -4.29 11.15
N TYR A 56 -6.31 -4.76 12.28
CA TYR A 56 -5.27 -4.06 13.05
C TYR A 56 -3.99 -4.90 13.12
N PRO A 57 -2.78 -4.25 13.18
CA PRO A 57 -2.57 -2.80 13.19
C PRO A 57 -3.02 -2.14 11.89
N CYS A 58 -3.69 -0.99 11.98
CA CYS A 58 -4.13 -0.22 10.83
C CYS A 58 -3.16 0.94 10.58
N VAL A 59 -2.51 0.95 9.43
CA VAL A 59 -1.72 2.08 8.90
C VAL A 59 -2.42 2.56 7.64
N PRO A 60 -3.13 3.69 7.68
CA PRO A 60 -3.84 4.23 6.52
C PRO A 60 -2.92 4.95 5.53
N GLY A 61 -3.52 5.67 4.57
CA GLY A 61 -2.83 6.45 3.57
C GLY A 61 -2.77 5.77 2.20
N HIS A 62 -3.42 6.38 1.20
CA HIS A 62 -3.47 5.89 -0.17
C HIS A 62 -3.33 7.01 -1.22
N GLU A 63 -2.80 8.15 -0.82
CA GLU A 63 -2.50 9.28 -1.70
C GLU A 63 -0.98 9.57 -1.62
N ILE A 64 -0.20 8.61 -2.10
CA ILE A 64 1.24 8.54 -1.88
C ILE A 64 1.99 9.22 -3.03
N VAL A 65 2.98 10.03 -2.70
CA VAL A 65 4.01 10.50 -3.62
C VAL A 65 5.39 10.22 -3.02
N GLY A 66 6.27 9.65 -3.81
CA GLY A 66 7.61 9.27 -3.34
C GLY A 66 8.61 9.09 -4.46
N ARG A 67 9.81 8.66 -4.07
CA ARG A 67 10.88 8.34 -5.03
C ARG A 67 11.22 6.87 -4.98
N VAL A 68 11.42 6.31 -6.15
CA VAL A 68 11.91 4.95 -6.32
C VAL A 68 13.31 4.81 -5.70
N THR A 69 13.48 3.84 -4.82
CA THR A 69 14.76 3.54 -4.16
C THR A 69 15.36 2.20 -4.57
N ALA A 70 14.53 1.27 -5.03
CA ALA A 70 14.94 0.00 -5.62
C ALA A 70 13.88 -0.50 -6.60
N VAL A 71 14.30 -1.28 -7.58
CA VAL A 71 13.44 -1.96 -8.54
C VAL A 71 13.84 -3.42 -8.64
N GLY A 72 12.87 -4.30 -8.84
CA GLY A 72 13.12 -5.71 -9.11
C GLY A 72 13.68 -5.94 -10.50
N ASP A 73 14.30 -7.10 -10.72
CA ASP A 73 15.02 -7.42 -11.95
C ASP A 73 14.16 -7.48 -13.23
N ALA A 74 12.83 -7.64 -13.07
CA ALA A 74 11.88 -7.67 -14.17
C ALA A 74 11.11 -6.34 -14.36
N VAL A 75 11.39 -5.32 -13.54
CA VAL A 75 10.80 -3.98 -13.69
C VAL A 75 11.40 -3.30 -14.92
N SER A 76 10.54 -2.74 -15.75
CA SER A 76 10.94 -2.07 -17.00
C SER A 76 10.42 -0.64 -17.12
N GLY A 77 9.37 -0.29 -16.36
CA GLY A 77 8.69 1.01 -16.45
C GLY A 77 9.29 2.10 -15.58
N TYR A 78 10.16 1.75 -14.62
CA TYR A 78 10.66 2.66 -13.60
C TYR A 78 12.15 2.47 -13.33
N ALA A 79 12.80 3.54 -12.86
CA ALA A 79 14.19 3.55 -12.46
C ALA A 79 14.37 4.19 -11.06
N VAL A 80 15.47 3.84 -10.39
CA VAL A 80 15.83 4.46 -9.10
C VAL A 80 15.96 5.98 -9.28
N GLY A 81 15.29 6.73 -8.40
CA GLY A 81 15.23 8.20 -8.42
C GLY A 81 13.97 8.78 -9.05
N ASP A 82 13.18 7.99 -9.79
CA ASP A 82 11.92 8.45 -10.39
C ASP A 82 10.95 8.95 -9.32
N LEU A 83 10.22 10.01 -9.64
CA LEU A 83 9.11 10.51 -8.84
C LEU A 83 7.85 9.77 -9.27
N VAL A 84 7.20 9.11 -8.32
CA VAL A 84 6.05 8.24 -8.57
C VAL A 84 4.94 8.47 -7.56
N GLY A 85 3.74 8.00 -7.90
CA GLY A 85 2.56 8.01 -7.02
C GLY A 85 1.98 6.62 -6.85
N VAL A 86 1.32 6.37 -5.71
CA VAL A 86 0.53 5.15 -5.46
C VAL A 86 -0.85 5.59 -4.96
N GLY A 87 -1.89 5.09 -5.64
CA GLY A 87 -3.28 5.41 -5.33
C GLY A 87 -3.93 4.41 -4.36
N CYS A 88 -5.22 4.13 -4.60
CA CYS A 88 -6.06 3.37 -3.69
C CYS A 88 -5.87 1.85 -3.77
N MET A 89 -5.15 1.32 -4.77
CA MET A 89 -4.93 -0.11 -4.97
C MET A 89 -3.47 -0.40 -5.30
N VAL A 90 -2.98 -1.57 -4.91
CA VAL A 90 -1.59 -2.00 -5.07
C VAL A 90 -1.44 -3.37 -5.72
N ASP A 91 -2.54 -4.08 -5.97
CA ASP A 91 -2.51 -5.36 -6.65
C ASP A 91 -3.90 -5.75 -7.20
N SER A 92 -3.92 -6.72 -8.12
CA SER A 92 -5.11 -7.40 -8.64
C SER A 92 -4.74 -8.83 -9.08
N CYS A 93 -5.70 -9.62 -9.61
CA CYS A 93 -5.39 -10.96 -10.11
C CYS A 93 -4.59 -10.98 -11.41
N LYS A 94 -4.55 -9.89 -12.17
CA LYS A 94 -3.79 -9.69 -13.44
C LYS A 94 -4.18 -10.60 -14.61
N GLN A 95 -5.26 -11.41 -14.47
CA GLN A 95 -5.62 -12.43 -15.46
C GLN A 95 -7.12 -12.51 -15.79
N CYS A 96 -8.02 -11.84 -15.05
CA CYS A 96 -9.44 -11.76 -15.40
C CYS A 96 -9.65 -10.84 -16.61
N GLU A 97 -10.85 -10.83 -17.15
CA GLU A 97 -11.22 -10.00 -18.31
C GLU A 97 -11.00 -8.53 -18.03
N GLU A 98 -11.44 -8.05 -16.86
CA GLU A 98 -11.25 -6.66 -16.42
C GLU A 98 -9.77 -6.26 -16.35
N CYS A 99 -8.92 -7.13 -15.80
CA CYS A 99 -7.47 -6.88 -15.77
C CYS A 99 -6.84 -6.88 -17.17
N ALA A 100 -7.34 -7.72 -18.09
CA ALA A 100 -6.86 -7.75 -19.45
C ALA A 100 -7.23 -6.50 -20.25
N GLU A 101 -8.32 -5.84 -19.88
CA GLU A 101 -8.82 -4.60 -20.48
C GLU A 101 -8.29 -3.31 -19.79
N GLY A 102 -7.45 -3.44 -18.75
CA GLY A 102 -6.93 -2.29 -17.97
C GLY A 102 -7.96 -1.69 -17.02
N LEU A 103 -8.91 -2.51 -16.58
CA LEU A 103 -10.00 -2.15 -15.66
C LEU A 103 -9.82 -2.84 -14.30
N GLU A 104 -8.59 -2.87 -13.78
CA GLU A 104 -8.22 -3.59 -12.56
C GLU A 104 -9.04 -3.18 -11.33
N ASN A 105 -9.57 -1.97 -11.33
CA ASN A 105 -10.47 -1.46 -10.29
C ASN A 105 -11.82 -2.20 -10.21
N TYR A 106 -12.16 -3.03 -11.20
CA TYR A 106 -13.32 -3.92 -11.19
C TYR A 106 -12.95 -5.39 -10.97
N CYS A 107 -11.67 -5.68 -10.73
CA CYS A 107 -11.22 -7.04 -10.44
C CYS A 107 -11.73 -7.50 -9.07
N ASP A 108 -12.38 -8.67 -9.01
CA ASP A 108 -12.87 -9.26 -7.74
C ASP A 108 -11.74 -9.56 -6.73
N HIS A 109 -10.50 -9.61 -7.20
CA HIS A 109 -9.30 -9.81 -6.39
C HIS A 109 -8.42 -8.56 -6.30
N MET A 110 -9.01 -7.39 -6.45
CA MET A 110 -8.32 -6.12 -6.23
C MET A 110 -7.82 -6.03 -4.78
N VAL A 111 -6.59 -5.56 -4.62
CA VAL A 111 -5.98 -5.34 -3.30
C VAL A 111 -5.82 -3.85 -3.03
N LEU A 112 -6.48 -3.38 -1.99
CA LEU A 112 -6.38 -1.98 -1.57
C LEU A 112 -5.02 -1.68 -0.96
N THR A 113 -4.58 -0.43 -1.03
CA THR A 113 -3.30 0.07 -0.52
C THR A 113 -3.14 -0.11 0.98
N TYR A 114 -4.24 -0.08 1.72
CA TYR A 114 -4.31 -0.51 3.12
C TYR A 114 -5.56 -1.36 3.36
N ASN A 115 -5.51 -2.19 4.40
CA ASN A 115 -6.60 -3.10 4.81
C ASN A 115 -7.04 -4.10 3.70
N GLY A 116 -6.26 -4.26 2.65
CA GLY A 116 -6.47 -5.28 1.61
C GLY A 116 -5.82 -6.61 2.01
N PRO A 117 -6.34 -7.77 1.56
CA PRO A 117 -5.74 -9.07 1.88
C PRO A 117 -4.37 -9.22 1.21
N THR A 118 -3.40 -9.79 1.93
CA THR A 118 -2.07 -10.13 1.40
C THR A 118 -1.51 -11.37 2.10
N GLN A 119 -0.54 -12.05 1.46
CA GLN A 119 0.22 -13.14 2.07
C GLN A 119 1.36 -12.63 2.96
N ASP A 120 1.71 -11.34 2.84
CA ASP A 120 2.73 -10.71 3.68
C ASP A 120 2.20 -10.44 5.09
N ALA A 121 3.09 -10.45 6.08
CA ALA A 121 2.72 -10.08 7.45
C ALA A 121 2.32 -8.59 7.50
N PRO A 122 1.23 -8.25 8.20
CA PRO A 122 0.43 -9.04 9.13
C PRO A 122 -0.77 -9.78 8.51
N GLY A 123 -0.82 -10.00 7.21
CA GLY A 123 -1.92 -10.65 6.48
C GLY A 123 -2.87 -9.65 5.80
N HIS A 124 -2.60 -8.37 5.93
CA HIS A 124 -3.28 -7.29 5.23
C HIS A 124 -2.31 -6.15 4.90
N THR A 125 -2.65 -5.36 3.89
CA THR A 125 -1.82 -4.25 3.44
C THR A 125 -1.82 -3.11 4.46
N LEU A 126 -0.66 -2.45 4.57
CA LEU A 126 -0.44 -1.27 5.38
C LEU A 126 -0.10 -0.08 4.46
N GLY A 127 -0.73 1.06 4.69
CA GLY A 127 -0.72 2.20 3.77
C GLY A 127 0.49 3.12 3.86
N GLY A 128 0.29 4.29 3.26
CA GLY A 128 1.33 5.29 3.02
C GLY A 128 1.69 6.19 4.19
N TYR A 129 1.00 6.07 5.34
CA TYR A 129 1.48 6.74 6.55
C TYR A 129 2.69 6.03 7.14
N SER A 130 3.69 5.83 6.29
CA SER A 130 4.93 5.11 6.58
C SER A 130 6.08 5.67 5.75
N GLN A 131 7.31 5.33 6.10
CA GLN A 131 8.48 5.85 5.40
C GLN A 131 8.67 5.25 4.01
N GLN A 132 8.20 4.01 3.79
CA GLN A 132 8.41 3.30 2.53
C GLN A 132 7.22 2.39 2.22
N ILE A 133 7.05 2.10 0.93
CA ILE A 133 6.12 1.08 0.44
C ILE A 133 6.78 0.26 -0.67
N VAL A 134 6.34 -1.00 -0.82
CA VAL A 134 6.74 -1.88 -1.93
C VAL A 134 5.48 -2.27 -2.67
N VAL A 135 5.45 -1.98 -3.97
CA VAL A 135 4.28 -2.22 -4.84
C VAL A 135 4.72 -2.85 -6.15
N ASN A 136 3.82 -3.58 -6.79
CA ASN A 136 4.08 -4.09 -8.14
C ASN A 136 4.10 -2.92 -9.13
N GLU A 137 4.98 -2.94 -10.14
CA GLU A 137 5.15 -1.85 -11.12
C GLU A 137 3.89 -1.47 -11.91
N ARG A 138 2.83 -2.27 -11.87
CA ARG A 138 1.57 -1.99 -12.57
C ARG A 138 0.61 -1.05 -11.81
N TYR A 139 0.94 -0.74 -10.55
CA TYR A 139 0.01 -0.01 -9.66
C TYR A 139 0.59 1.25 -9.08
#